data_8aa16203b9460f3d4bb4e9493484fbb3
#
_entry.id   8aa16203b9460f3d4bb4e9493484fbb3
#
_cell.length_a   1.000
_cell.length_b   1.000
_cell.length_c   1.000
_cell.angle_alpha   90.00
_cell.angle_beta   90.00
_cell.angle_gamma   90.00
#
_symmetry.space_group_name_H-M   'P 1'
#
loop_
_entity.id
_entity.type
_entity.pdbx_description
1 polymer ?
#
loop_
_entity_poly.entity_id
_entity_poly.type
_entity_poly.pdbx_seq_one_letter_code
_entity_poly.pdbx_strand_id
1 'polypeptide(L)'
;QGNEQEVMLGYSDSNKDGGFLTSNWELYRAELALVSLFNERGVTLRLFHGRGGTVGRGGGPTYQAILSQPPGTVDGQIRLTEQGEVIASKFGNPEIGLRNLETVVAATLEASLLPHGNAPDQLPVFEETMQQLSDAAMASYRALVYETPGFKEYFFESTPISEIAELNIGSRPAARKLQDPKQRRIEDLRAIPWGFSWGQCRLLLTGWYGFGSAVAAHLDGAPSDAERARRLALLKKMHKTWPFFSNLLSNMDMVLAKTDLAVASRYAALVSDKKLRKHVFERIVAEWERTSKVLSEITGKSERLAENPLLARSIKNRFPYLDPLNHLQVELLKRHRAGDSNARVLRGIHLSINGIAAGLRNTG
;
A
#
# COMPACT_ATOMS: atom_id res chain seq x y z
N GLN A 1 2.01 -35.05 -15.04
CA GLN A 1 2.12 -33.81 -14.25
C GLN A 1 3.43 -33.15 -14.65
N GLY A 2 3.37 -31.89 -15.14
CA GLY A 2 4.57 -31.17 -15.50
C GLY A 2 5.44 -30.87 -14.28
N ASN A 3 6.72 -30.63 -14.49
CA ASN A 3 7.68 -30.25 -13.44
C ASN A 3 7.48 -28.76 -13.08
N GLU A 4 6.34 -28.44 -12.44
CA GLU A 4 5.92 -27.08 -12.11
C GLU A 4 5.64 -26.94 -10.60
N GLN A 5 6.08 -25.84 -10.02
CA GLN A 5 5.81 -25.49 -8.63
C GLN A 5 5.26 -24.07 -8.51
N GLU A 6 4.16 -23.91 -7.79
CA GLU A 6 3.61 -22.61 -7.44
C GLU A 6 4.15 -22.13 -6.11
N VAL A 7 4.54 -20.85 -6.06
CA VAL A 7 4.98 -20.16 -4.84
C VAL A 7 4.14 -18.90 -4.62
N MET A 8 3.52 -18.80 -3.45
CA MET A 8 2.71 -17.62 -3.08
C MET A 8 3.57 -16.53 -2.46
N LEU A 9 3.41 -15.32 -2.95
CA LEU A 9 4.06 -14.12 -2.42
C LEU A 9 3.13 -13.40 -1.42
N GLY A 10 3.67 -13.07 -0.26
CA GLY A 10 2.93 -12.47 0.85
C GLY A 10 3.12 -10.97 0.96
N TYR A 11 2.31 -10.19 0.24
CA TYR A 11 2.42 -8.72 0.21
C TYR A 11 1.94 -8.02 1.49
N SER A 12 0.76 -8.38 1.98
CA SER A 12 0.14 -7.66 3.11
C SER A 12 0.87 -7.88 4.41
N ASP A 13 1.33 -9.10 4.67
CA ASP A 13 2.05 -9.44 5.91
C ASP A 13 3.39 -8.70 5.97
N SER A 14 4.19 -8.75 4.90
CA SER A 14 5.47 -8.04 4.82
C SER A 14 5.29 -6.52 4.91
N ASN A 15 4.22 -5.97 4.29
CA ASN A 15 3.90 -4.55 4.38
C ASN A 15 3.53 -4.12 5.81
N LYS A 16 2.77 -4.94 6.54
CA LYS A 16 2.45 -4.67 7.94
C LYS A 16 3.71 -4.61 8.79
N ASP A 17 4.67 -5.49 8.55
CA ASP A 17 5.86 -5.65 9.39
C ASP A 17 6.98 -4.66 9.04
N GLY A 18 7.15 -4.30 7.77
CA GLY A 18 8.26 -3.49 7.28
C GLY A 18 7.90 -2.19 6.56
N GLY A 19 6.61 -1.96 6.27
CA GLY A 19 6.16 -0.83 5.47
C GLY A 19 6.21 -1.08 3.96
N PHE A 20 5.69 -0.13 3.18
CA PHE A 20 5.43 -0.30 1.75
C PHE A 20 6.70 -0.49 0.93
N LEU A 21 7.69 0.41 1.12
CA LEU A 21 8.91 0.39 0.32
C LEU A 21 9.66 -0.92 0.51
N THR A 22 9.90 -1.29 1.77
CA THR A 22 10.64 -2.51 2.14
C THR A 22 9.92 -3.76 1.67
N SER A 23 8.61 -3.84 1.88
CA SER A 23 7.82 -4.98 1.42
C SER A 23 7.96 -5.21 -0.09
N ASN A 24 7.85 -4.15 -0.91
CA ASN A 24 7.97 -4.29 -2.36
C ASN A 24 9.39 -4.65 -2.79
N TRP A 25 10.40 -4.07 -2.14
CA TRP A 25 11.79 -4.36 -2.44
C TRP A 25 12.19 -5.80 -2.11
N GLU A 26 11.86 -6.27 -0.92
CA GLU A 26 12.19 -7.63 -0.49
C GLU A 26 11.44 -8.68 -1.32
N LEU A 27 10.22 -8.39 -1.77
CA LEU A 27 9.51 -9.26 -2.69
C LEU A 27 10.18 -9.30 -4.07
N TYR A 28 10.60 -8.15 -4.61
CA TYR A 28 11.35 -8.08 -5.87
C TYR A 28 12.61 -8.95 -5.82
N ARG A 29 13.37 -8.85 -4.73
CA ARG A 29 14.58 -9.67 -4.51
C ARG A 29 14.27 -11.16 -4.37
N ALA A 30 13.22 -11.47 -3.61
CA ALA A 30 12.78 -12.87 -3.43
C ALA A 30 12.33 -13.49 -4.75
N GLU A 31 11.64 -12.74 -5.60
CA GLU A 31 11.23 -13.19 -6.93
C GLU A 31 12.43 -13.51 -7.81
N LEU A 32 13.45 -12.65 -7.87
CA LEU A 32 14.69 -12.91 -8.61
C LEU A 32 15.42 -14.16 -8.09
N ALA A 33 15.53 -14.30 -6.77
CA ALA A 33 16.16 -15.46 -6.16
C ALA A 33 15.41 -16.77 -6.47
N LEU A 34 14.07 -16.72 -6.46
CA LEU A 34 13.23 -17.87 -6.84
C LEU A 34 13.42 -18.23 -8.32
N VAL A 35 13.43 -17.26 -9.23
CA VAL A 35 13.67 -17.51 -10.66
C VAL A 35 15.01 -18.22 -10.87
N SER A 36 16.09 -17.73 -10.26
CA SER A 36 17.41 -18.36 -10.34
C SER A 36 17.41 -19.80 -9.84
N LEU A 37 16.88 -20.00 -8.61
CA LEU A 37 16.84 -21.32 -7.98
C LEU A 37 16.04 -22.34 -8.81
N PHE A 38 14.88 -21.93 -9.33
CA PHE A 38 14.00 -22.83 -10.07
C PHE A 38 14.58 -23.18 -11.45
N ASN A 39 15.20 -22.20 -12.11
CA ASN A 39 15.93 -22.45 -13.38
C ASN A 39 17.08 -23.43 -13.21
N GLU A 40 17.89 -23.28 -12.13
CA GLU A 40 18.98 -24.23 -11.83
C GLU A 40 18.49 -25.65 -11.59
N ARG A 41 17.26 -25.82 -11.11
CA ARG A 41 16.67 -27.14 -10.84
C ARG A 41 15.81 -27.69 -11.98
N GLY A 42 15.65 -26.95 -13.06
CA GLY A 42 14.80 -27.33 -14.20
C GLY A 42 13.32 -27.47 -13.81
N VAL A 43 12.85 -26.70 -12.85
CA VAL A 43 11.46 -26.67 -12.40
C VAL A 43 10.81 -25.38 -12.87
N THR A 44 9.64 -25.46 -13.50
CA THR A 44 8.87 -24.29 -13.91
C THR A 44 8.29 -23.59 -12.68
N LEU A 45 8.66 -22.35 -12.50
CA LEU A 45 8.13 -21.50 -11.41
C LEU A 45 6.84 -20.83 -11.86
N ARG A 46 5.79 -20.95 -11.03
CA ARG A 46 4.61 -20.11 -11.14
C ARG A 46 4.46 -19.26 -9.88
N LEU A 47 4.52 -17.94 -10.03
CA LEU A 47 4.30 -17.02 -8.92
C LEU A 47 2.81 -16.73 -8.73
N PHE A 48 2.38 -16.79 -7.48
CA PHE A 48 1.04 -16.44 -7.07
C PHE A 48 1.08 -15.15 -6.24
N HIS A 49 0.64 -14.04 -6.84
CA HIS A 49 0.57 -12.74 -6.18
C HIS A 49 -0.66 -12.67 -5.29
N GLY A 50 -0.44 -12.64 -3.98
CA GLY A 50 -1.47 -12.55 -2.97
C GLY A 50 -2.16 -11.19 -2.93
N ARG A 51 -3.15 -11.05 -2.04
CA ARG A 51 -3.88 -9.79 -1.83
C ARG A 51 -2.94 -8.66 -1.41
N GLY A 52 -3.21 -7.45 -1.90
CA GLY A 52 -2.43 -6.26 -1.58
C GLY A 52 -1.14 -6.14 -2.39
N GLY A 53 -0.91 -7.02 -3.36
CA GLY A 53 0.18 -6.91 -4.31
C GLY A 53 0.07 -5.70 -5.21
N THR A 54 1.21 -5.28 -5.76
CA THR A 54 1.31 -4.12 -6.66
C THR A 54 0.34 -4.20 -7.84
N VAL A 55 0.14 -5.41 -8.35
CA VAL A 55 -0.69 -5.68 -9.54
C VAL A 55 -2.19 -5.51 -9.29
N GLY A 56 -2.67 -5.75 -8.07
CA GLY A 56 -4.10 -5.67 -7.72
C GLY A 56 -4.48 -4.48 -6.84
N ARG A 57 -3.52 -3.62 -6.48
CA ARG A 57 -3.73 -2.61 -5.44
C ARG A 57 -4.54 -1.41 -5.94
N GLY A 58 -5.71 -1.21 -5.31
CA GLY A 58 -6.43 0.07 -5.26
C GLY A 58 -6.85 0.72 -6.58
N GLY A 59 -6.89 -0.02 -7.70
CA GLY A 59 -7.25 0.52 -9.01
C GLY A 59 -6.08 1.14 -9.77
N GLY A 60 -4.83 0.87 -9.37
CA GLY A 60 -3.64 1.18 -10.15
C GLY A 60 -3.62 0.42 -11.49
N PRO A 61 -2.83 0.86 -12.47
CA PRO A 61 -2.80 0.27 -13.80
C PRO A 61 -2.18 -1.14 -13.75
N THR A 62 -3.01 -2.16 -13.92
CA THR A 62 -2.62 -3.58 -13.89
C THR A 62 -1.55 -3.90 -14.93
N TYR A 63 -1.64 -3.28 -16.12
CA TYR A 63 -0.70 -3.48 -17.22
C TYR A 63 0.74 -3.15 -16.80
N GLN A 64 0.97 -1.92 -16.33
CA GLN A 64 2.28 -1.46 -15.89
C GLN A 64 2.80 -2.26 -14.70
N ALA A 65 1.90 -2.66 -13.81
CA ALA A 65 2.26 -3.46 -12.64
C ALA A 65 2.77 -4.86 -13.03
N ILE A 66 2.22 -5.49 -14.07
CA ILE A 66 2.72 -6.76 -14.60
C ILE A 66 4.08 -6.55 -15.29
N LEU A 67 4.22 -5.50 -16.12
CA LEU A 67 5.48 -5.21 -16.80
C LEU A 67 6.62 -4.75 -15.87
N SER A 68 6.28 -4.33 -14.65
CA SER A 68 7.27 -3.93 -13.63
C SER A 68 7.79 -5.10 -12.78
N GLN A 69 7.29 -6.30 -13.00
CA GLN A 69 7.79 -7.49 -12.31
C GLN A 69 9.25 -7.80 -12.75
N PRO A 70 10.05 -8.45 -11.91
CA PRO A 70 11.40 -8.85 -12.27
C PRO A 70 11.43 -9.73 -13.53
N PRO A 71 12.49 -9.65 -14.34
CA PRO A 71 12.65 -10.51 -15.51
C PRO A 71 12.52 -12.01 -15.17
N GLY A 72 11.78 -12.75 -15.99
CA GLY A 72 11.58 -14.19 -15.83
C GLY A 72 10.54 -14.61 -14.79
N THR A 73 9.87 -13.66 -14.13
CA THR A 73 8.82 -13.96 -13.15
C THR A 73 7.44 -14.14 -13.78
N VAL A 74 7.27 -13.61 -15.01
CA VAL A 74 6.07 -13.79 -15.83
C VAL A 74 6.51 -14.53 -17.08
N ASP A 75 6.18 -15.81 -17.16
CA ASP A 75 6.54 -16.69 -18.30
C ASP A 75 5.29 -17.43 -18.77
N GLY A 76 4.55 -16.80 -19.69
CA GLY A 76 3.30 -17.32 -20.25
C GLY A 76 2.13 -17.40 -19.27
N GLN A 77 2.36 -17.13 -17.99
CA GLN A 77 1.36 -17.24 -16.95
C GLN A 77 1.60 -16.26 -15.80
N ILE A 78 0.50 -15.83 -15.18
CA ILE A 78 0.50 -15.07 -13.92
C ILE A 78 -0.73 -15.46 -13.11
N ARG A 79 -0.59 -15.61 -11.80
CA ARG A 79 -1.72 -15.82 -10.90
C ARG A 79 -1.86 -14.66 -9.92
N LEU A 80 -3.04 -14.04 -9.93
CA LEU A 80 -3.36 -12.85 -9.14
C LEU A 80 -4.57 -13.11 -8.24
N THR A 81 -4.54 -12.55 -7.02
CA THR A 81 -5.72 -12.47 -6.17
C THR A 81 -6.24 -11.04 -6.16
N GLU A 82 -7.41 -10.83 -6.77
CA GLU A 82 -8.14 -9.57 -6.69
C GLU A 82 -8.96 -9.50 -5.39
N GLN A 83 -9.17 -8.29 -4.89
CA GLN A 83 -10.06 -8.05 -3.76
C GLN A 83 -11.52 -8.02 -4.21
N GLY A 84 -12.45 -8.46 -3.34
CA GLY A 84 -13.87 -8.63 -3.72
C GLY A 84 -14.53 -7.38 -4.30
N GLU A 85 -14.29 -6.20 -3.71
CA GLU A 85 -14.80 -4.93 -4.22
C GLU A 85 -14.14 -4.50 -5.55
N VAL A 86 -12.90 -4.91 -5.80
CA VAL A 86 -12.20 -4.70 -7.07
C VAL A 86 -12.77 -5.62 -8.13
N ILE A 87 -13.07 -6.88 -7.80
CA ILE A 87 -13.72 -7.83 -8.71
C ILE A 87 -15.04 -7.27 -9.21
N ALA A 88 -15.91 -6.79 -8.31
CA ALA A 88 -17.19 -6.21 -8.70
C ALA A 88 -17.02 -4.99 -9.63
N SER A 89 -16.03 -4.14 -9.37
CA SER A 89 -15.73 -2.96 -10.19
C SER A 89 -15.13 -3.31 -11.56
N LYS A 90 -14.26 -4.32 -11.64
CA LYS A 90 -13.57 -4.70 -12.88
C LYS A 90 -14.41 -5.63 -13.78
N PHE A 91 -15.22 -6.50 -13.20
CA PHE A 91 -15.85 -7.60 -13.91
C PHE A 91 -17.39 -7.65 -13.78
N GLY A 92 -18.01 -6.71 -13.06
CA GLY A 92 -19.46 -6.64 -12.90
C GLY A 92 -20.20 -6.21 -14.16
N ASN A 93 -19.52 -5.55 -15.10
CA ASN A 93 -20.05 -5.22 -16.42
C ASN A 93 -19.26 -5.99 -17.48
N PRO A 94 -19.91 -6.71 -18.44
CA PRO A 94 -19.24 -7.56 -19.41
C PRO A 94 -18.23 -6.82 -20.30
N GLU A 95 -18.54 -5.61 -20.76
CA GLU A 95 -17.66 -4.82 -21.65
C GLU A 95 -16.41 -4.36 -20.87
N ILE A 96 -16.58 -3.88 -19.65
CA ILE A 96 -15.48 -3.49 -18.76
C ILE A 96 -14.67 -4.72 -18.38
N GLY A 97 -15.33 -5.85 -18.11
CA GLY A 97 -14.70 -7.12 -17.78
C GLY A 97 -13.81 -7.62 -18.92
N LEU A 98 -14.32 -7.62 -20.15
CA LEU A 98 -13.54 -7.98 -21.33
C LEU A 98 -12.27 -7.10 -21.45
N ARG A 99 -12.42 -5.78 -21.33
CA ARG A 99 -11.30 -4.85 -21.40
C ARG A 99 -10.24 -5.10 -20.33
N ASN A 100 -10.66 -5.43 -19.11
CA ASN A 100 -9.72 -5.76 -18.05
C ASN A 100 -9.00 -7.09 -18.30
N LEU A 101 -9.69 -8.10 -18.85
CA LEU A 101 -9.06 -9.37 -19.24
C LEU A 101 -8.07 -9.18 -20.40
N GLU A 102 -8.44 -8.44 -21.45
CA GLU A 102 -7.53 -8.09 -22.54
C GLU A 102 -6.26 -7.41 -22.01
N THR A 103 -6.40 -6.50 -21.04
CA THR A 103 -5.26 -5.81 -20.41
C THR A 103 -4.32 -6.78 -19.70
N VAL A 104 -4.86 -7.74 -18.94
CA VAL A 104 -4.05 -8.75 -18.24
C VAL A 104 -3.36 -9.67 -19.23
N VAL A 105 -4.08 -10.15 -20.26
CA VAL A 105 -3.51 -11.03 -21.30
C VAL A 105 -2.42 -10.32 -22.08
N ALA A 106 -2.67 -9.10 -22.55
CA ALA A 106 -1.68 -8.32 -23.29
C ALA A 106 -0.40 -8.09 -22.47
N ALA A 107 -0.54 -7.68 -21.21
CA ALA A 107 0.61 -7.47 -20.32
C ALA A 107 1.39 -8.77 -20.06
N THR A 108 0.68 -9.90 -19.89
CA THR A 108 1.32 -11.21 -19.70
C THR A 108 2.08 -11.64 -20.95
N LEU A 109 1.49 -11.48 -22.14
CA LEU A 109 2.15 -11.77 -23.39
C LEU A 109 3.39 -10.89 -23.61
N GLU A 110 3.26 -9.59 -23.37
CA GLU A 110 4.37 -8.65 -23.52
C GLU A 110 5.51 -8.98 -22.54
N ALA A 111 5.20 -9.19 -21.26
CA ALA A 111 6.19 -9.56 -20.25
C ALA A 111 6.90 -10.91 -20.54
N SER A 112 6.22 -11.83 -21.25
CA SER A 112 6.77 -13.17 -21.55
C SER A 112 7.55 -13.21 -22.86
N LEU A 113 7.11 -12.48 -23.88
CA LEU A 113 7.61 -12.64 -25.25
C LEU A 113 8.56 -11.52 -25.68
N LEU A 114 8.39 -10.33 -25.15
CA LEU A 114 9.29 -9.24 -25.49
C LEU A 114 10.51 -9.26 -24.56
N PRO A 115 11.72 -9.03 -25.10
CA PRO A 115 12.86 -8.84 -24.23
C PRO A 115 12.54 -7.68 -23.30
N HIS A 116 12.61 -7.92 -22.00
CA HIS A 116 12.62 -6.85 -21.01
C HIS A 116 13.69 -5.88 -21.48
N GLY A 117 13.32 -4.65 -21.83
CA GLY A 117 14.27 -3.67 -22.36
C GLY A 117 15.54 -3.73 -21.53
N ASN A 118 16.70 -3.67 -22.18
CA ASN A 118 18.01 -3.90 -21.58
C ASN A 118 17.99 -3.42 -20.12
N ALA A 119 18.30 -4.33 -19.19
CA ALA A 119 18.45 -3.97 -17.79
C ALA A 119 19.27 -2.67 -17.76
N PRO A 120 18.84 -1.63 -17.03
CA PRO A 120 19.58 -0.38 -17.02
C PRO A 120 21.07 -0.69 -16.77
N ASP A 121 21.98 -0.15 -17.56
CA ASP A 121 23.42 -0.36 -17.38
C ASP A 121 23.91 -0.13 -15.95
N GLN A 122 23.09 0.54 -15.16
CA GLN A 122 23.33 0.88 -13.76
C GLN A 122 22.45 0.07 -12.78
N LEU A 123 21.87 -1.04 -13.19
CA LEU A 123 20.98 -1.82 -12.31
C LEU A 123 21.63 -2.16 -10.95
N PRO A 124 22.91 -2.58 -10.86
CA PRO A 124 23.54 -2.82 -9.56
C PRO A 124 23.56 -1.60 -8.64
N VAL A 125 23.79 -0.40 -9.20
CA VAL A 125 23.75 0.87 -8.42
C VAL A 125 22.32 1.21 -7.99
N PHE A 126 21.32 0.90 -8.82
CA PHE A 126 19.92 1.08 -8.48
C PHE A 126 19.50 0.15 -7.34
N GLU A 127 19.92 -1.12 -7.40
CA GLU A 127 19.63 -2.12 -6.37
C GLU A 127 20.29 -1.78 -5.04
N GLU A 128 21.55 -1.32 -5.05
CA GLU A 128 22.23 -0.84 -3.84
C GLU A 128 21.52 0.36 -3.23
N THR A 129 21.16 1.35 -4.08
CA THR A 129 20.40 2.52 -3.63
C THR A 129 19.06 2.12 -3.04
N MET A 130 18.36 1.19 -3.70
CA MET A 130 17.07 0.71 -3.26
C MET A 130 17.16 -0.04 -1.92
N GLN A 131 18.25 -0.81 -1.71
CA GLN A 131 18.51 -1.47 -0.42
C GLN A 131 18.68 -0.44 0.70
N GLN A 132 19.49 0.59 0.47
CA GLN A 132 19.70 1.68 1.45
C GLN A 132 18.38 2.38 1.80
N LEU A 133 17.56 2.69 0.78
CA LEU A 133 16.24 3.29 0.98
C LEU A 133 15.29 2.36 1.73
N SER A 134 15.31 1.07 1.42
CA SER A 134 14.49 0.05 2.08
C SER A 134 14.81 -0.05 3.57
N ASP A 135 16.09 -0.14 3.92
CA ASP A 135 16.54 -0.24 5.31
C ASP A 135 16.11 0.99 6.13
N ALA A 136 16.34 2.18 5.57
CA ALA A 136 15.94 3.44 6.21
C ALA A 136 14.42 3.59 6.33
N ALA A 137 13.65 3.16 5.32
CA ALA A 137 12.19 3.19 5.35
C ALA A 137 11.63 2.22 6.39
N MET A 138 12.18 1.02 6.46
CA MET A 138 11.83 0.03 7.47
C MET A 138 12.08 0.55 8.89
N ALA A 139 13.25 1.12 9.11
CA ALA A 139 13.60 1.72 10.41
C ALA A 139 12.60 2.83 10.79
N SER A 140 12.29 3.74 9.88
CA SER A 140 11.31 4.82 10.10
C SER A 140 9.90 4.28 10.40
N TYR A 141 9.44 3.30 9.63
CA TYR A 141 8.13 2.69 9.83
C TYR A 141 8.05 1.98 11.19
N ARG A 142 9.05 1.17 11.53
CA ARG A 142 9.09 0.43 12.80
C ARG A 142 9.21 1.36 14.00
N ALA A 143 9.98 2.44 13.89
CA ALA A 143 10.07 3.46 14.91
C ALA A 143 8.72 4.13 15.24
N LEU A 144 7.81 4.27 14.26
CA LEU A 144 6.45 4.72 14.53
C LEU A 144 5.60 3.59 15.15
N VAL A 145 5.51 2.47 14.45
CA VAL A 145 4.48 1.45 14.67
C VAL A 145 4.79 0.57 15.89
N TYR A 146 6.06 0.21 16.06
CA TYR A 146 6.47 -0.79 17.07
C TYR A 146 7.26 -0.20 18.24
N GLU A 147 7.90 0.95 18.05
CA GLU A 147 8.80 1.52 19.06
C GLU A 147 8.23 2.76 19.75
N THR A 148 7.16 3.37 19.18
CA THR A 148 6.54 4.54 19.80
C THR A 148 5.64 4.10 20.97
N PRO A 149 5.93 4.53 22.22
CA PRO A 149 5.08 4.22 23.36
C PRO A 149 3.66 4.72 23.14
N GLY A 150 2.68 3.84 23.36
CA GLY A 150 1.26 4.17 23.19
C GLY A 150 0.73 4.14 21.75
N PHE A 151 1.57 3.81 20.76
CA PHE A 151 1.09 3.76 19.37
C PHE A 151 -0.03 2.72 19.19
N LYS A 152 0.02 1.62 19.92
CA LYS A 152 -1.05 0.62 19.93
C LYS A 152 -2.39 1.25 20.36
N GLU A 153 -2.40 1.99 21.44
CA GLU A 153 -3.57 2.68 21.95
C GLU A 153 -4.09 3.70 20.94
N TYR A 154 -3.18 4.50 20.36
CA TYR A 154 -3.51 5.42 19.26
C TYR A 154 -4.21 4.70 18.10
N PHE A 155 -3.67 3.58 17.64
CA PHE A 155 -4.24 2.81 16.53
C PHE A 155 -5.64 2.28 16.85
N PHE A 156 -5.82 1.65 18.01
CA PHE A 156 -7.10 1.08 18.40
C PHE A 156 -8.18 2.14 18.66
N GLU A 157 -7.81 3.32 19.12
CA GLU A 157 -8.75 4.41 19.35
C GLU A 157 -9.02 5.24 18.09
N SER A 158 -8.01 5.50 17.26
CA SER A 158 -8.15 6.35 16.07
C SER A 158 -8.69 5.62 14.83
N THR A 159 -8.86 4.30 14.87
CA THR A 159 -9.37 3.54 13.74
C THR A 159 -10.58 2.68 14.13
N PRO A 160 -11.43 2.28 13.17
CA PRO A 160 -12.56 1.40 13.46
C PRO A 160 -12.17 -0.09 13.48
N ILE A 161 -10.95 -0.43 13.88
CA ILE A 161 -10.46 -1.83 13.87
C ILE A 161 -11.33 -2.77 14.73
N SER A 162 -11.85 -2.29 15.85
CA SER A 162 -12.70 -3.07 16.74
C SER A 162 -14.04 -3.39 16.07
N GLU A 163 -14.63 -2.42 15.40
CA GLU A 163 -15.89 -2.55 14.68
C GLU A 163 -15.73 -3.34 13.37
N ILE A 164 -14.56 -3.25 12.74
CA ILE A 164 -14.18 -4.10 11.58
C ILE A 164 -14.12 -5.57 11.99
N ALA A 165 -13.68 -5.86 13.21
CA ALA A 165 -13.57 -7.24 13.68
C ALA A 165 -14.93 -7.95 13.82
N GLU A 166 -16.02 -7.19 13.90
CA GLU A 166 -17.41 -7.69 13.94
C GLU A 166 -17.99 -7.94 12.53
N LEU A 167 -17.31 -7.45 11.50
CA LEU A 167 -17.69 -7.68 10.11
C LEU A 167 -17.03 -8.93 9.55
N ASN A 168 -17.75 -9.67 8.72
CA ASN A 168 -17.20 -10.77 7.93
C ASN A 168 -16.37 -10.25 6.75
N ILE A 169 -15.32 -9.46 7.05
CA ILE A 169 -14.38 -8.97 6.04
C ILE A 169 -13.26 -10.00 5.87
N GLY A 170 -13.31 -10.69 4.76
CA GLY A 170 -12.40 -11.79 4.46
C GLY A 170 -12.86 -13.14 5.08
N SER A 171 -12.11 -14.19 4.77
CA SER A 171 -12.42 -15.57 5.20
C SER A 171 -11.98 -15.92 6.63
N ARG A 172 -11.40 -14.96 7.37
CA ARG A 172 -10.78 -15.22 8.68
C ARG A 172 -11.01 -14.04 9.65
N PRO A 173 -11.07 -14.30 10.97
CA PRO A 173 -11.18 -13.25 12.00
C PRO A 173 -10.07 -12.18 11.89
N ALA A 174 -10.35 -10.96 12.34
CA ALA A 174 -9.41 -9.84 12.28
C ALA A 174 -8.12 -10.05 13.09
N ALA A 175 -8.17 -10.84 14.15
CA ALA A 175 -7.01 -11.20 14.96
C ALA A 175 -6.78 -12.72 14.99
N ARG A 176 -5.52 -13.13 15.17
CA ARG A 176 -5.13 -14.55 15.24
C ARG A 176 -5.58 -15.20 16.54
N LYS A 177 -5.72 -14.44 17.62
CA LYS A 177 -6.18 -14.88 18.94
C LYS A 177 -7.27 -13.93 19.44
N LEU A 178 -8.33 -14.48 20.01
CA LEU A 178 -9.27 -13.71 20.83
C LEU A 178 -8.53 -13.35 22.13
N GLN A 179 -8.06 -12.11 22.22
CA GLN A 179 -7.38 -11.61 23.40
C GLN A 179 -8.23 -10.56 24.09
N ASP A 180 -8.09 -10.51 25.43
CA ASP A 180 -8.55 -9.36 26.23
C ASP A 180 -8.11 -8.06 25.56
N PRO A 181 -8.99 -7.05 25.40
CA PRO A 181 -8.65 -5.75 24.81
C PRO A 181 -7.36 -5.13 25.36
N LYS A 182 -7.04 -5.36 26.64
CA LYS A 182 -5.81 -4.88 27.28
C LYS A 182 -4.54 -5.61 26.83
N GLN A 183 -4.67 -6.84 26.33
CA GLN A 183 -3.55 -7.68 25.90
C GLN A 183 -3.35 -7.70 24.38
N ARG A 184 -4.19 -6.98 23.61
CA ARG A 184 -4.08 -6.89 22.16
C ARG A 184 -2.74 -6.28 21.78
N ARG A 185 -2.04 -6.89 20.82
CA ARG A 185 -0.80 -6.36 20.23
C ARG A 185 -0.98 -6.21 18.72
N ILE A 186 -0.19 -5.30 18.13
CA ILE A 186 -0.22 -5.09 16.68
C ILE A 186 0.20 -6.35 15.93
N GLU A 187 1.17 -7.09 16.47
CA GLU A 187 1.68 -8.33 15.89
C GLU A 187 0.61 -9.42 15.77
N ASP A 188 -0.36 -9.44 16.68
CA ASP A 188 -1.46 -10.41 16.67
C ASP A 188 -2.53 -10.09 15.63
N LEU A 189 -2.57 -8.86 15.11
CA LEU A 189 -3.48 -8.45 14.05
C LEU A 189 -3.10 -9.10 12.73
N ARG A 190 -4.12 -9.45 11.95
CA ARG A 190 -3.93 -9.83 10.56
C ARG A 190 -3.64 -8.61 9.69
N ALA A 191 -2.86 -8.81 8.66
CA ALA A 191 -2.40 -7.72 7.80
C ALA A 191 -3.53 -7.02 7.03
N ILE A 192 -4.57 -7.77 6.60
CA ILE A 192 -5.72 -7.17 5.89
C ILE A 192 -6.49 -6.20 6.79
N PRO A 193 -6.98 -6.57 7.98
CA PRO A 193 -7.61 -5.63 8.91
C PRO A 193 -6.73 -4.45 9.29
N TRP A 194 -5.42 -4.64 9.42
CA TRP A 194 -4.45 -3.57 9.66
C TRP A 194 -4.48 -2.52 8.56
N GLY A 195 -4.20 -2.92 7.31
CA GLY A 195 -4.19 -2.00 6.16
C GLY A 195 -5.56 -1.39 5.90
N PHE A 196 -6.63 -2.19 6.03
CA PHE A 196 -8.00 -1.77 5.86
C PHE A 196 -8.41 -0.65 6.83
N SER A 197 -8.00 -0.76 8.11
CA SER A 197 -8.28 0.25 9.13
C SER A 197 -7.67 1.61 8.81
N TRP A 198 -6.44 1.62 8.29
CA TRP A 198 -5.78 2.85 7.84
C TRP A 198 -6.45 3.48 6.61
N GLY A 199 -7.06 2.67 5.76
CA GLY A 199 -7.91 3.14 4.67
C GLY A 199 -9.15 3.86 5.19
N GLN A 200 -9.83 3.28 6.19
CA GLN A 200 -11.05 3.84 6.77
C GLN A 200 -10.84 5.25 7.33
N CYS A 201 -9.73 5.51 8.01
CA CYS A 201 -9.43 6.85 8.54
C CYS A 201 -8.70 7.78 7.55
N ARG A 202 -8.70 7.46 6.25
CA ARG A 202 -8.12 8.27 5.17
C ARG A 202 -6.63 8.58 5.32
N LEU A 203 -5.89 7.80 6.11
CA LEU A 203 -4.44 7.87 6.22
C LEU A 203 -3.73 6.96 5.21
N LEU A 204 -4.27 5.77 4.94
CA LEU A 204 -3.63 4.76 4.09
C LEU A 204 -2.13 4.60 4.42
N LEU A 205 -1.79 4.69 5.70
CA LEU A 205 -0.43 4.82 6.24
C LEU A 205 0.53 3.75 5.69
N THR A 206 0.04 2.53 5.52
CA THR A 206 0.80 1.39 5.00
C THR A 206 1.20 1.50 3.52
N GLY A 207 0.79 2.55 2.83
CA GLY A 207 1.10 2.74 1.41
C GLY A 207 2.18 3.78 1.12
N TRP A 208 2.70 4.47 2.15
CA TRP A 208 3.65 5.57 1.93
C TRP A 208 4.60 5.86 3.11
N TYR A 209 4.23 5.48 4.36
CA TYR A 209 5.02 5.87 5.53
C TYR A 209 6.42 5.27 5.50
N GLY A 210 7.42 6.09 5.78
CA GLY A 210 8.83 5.75 5.82
C GLY A 210 9.60 6.14 4.55
N PHE A 211 8.92 6.30 3.40
CA PHE A 211 9.60 6.68 2.15
C PHE A 211 10.20 8.07 2.20
N GLY A 212 9.45 9.05 2.70
CA GLY A 212 9.93 10.42 2.82
C GLY A 212 11.16 10.53 3.70
N SER A 213 11.15 9.88 4.85
CA SER A 213 12.29 9.80 5.77
C SER A 213 13.50 9.11 5.14
N ALA A 214 13.28 8.02 4.41
CA ALA A 214 14.37 7.28 3.75
C ALA A 214 15.07 8.12 2.67
N VAL A 215 14.28 8.75 1.79
CA VAL A 215 14.84 9.60 0.74
C VAL A 215 15.52 10.83 1.33
N ALA A 216 14.91 11.48 2.33
CA ALA A 216 15.54 12.63 3.00
C ALA A 216 16.88 12.23 3.62
N ALA A 217 16.92 11.13 4.39
CA ALA A 217 18.17 10.64 4.98
C ALA A 217 19.24 10.32 3.92
N HIS A 218 18.85 9.70 2.79
CA HIS A 218 19.76 9.42 1.69
C HIS A 218 20.32 10.71 1.06
N LEU A 219 19.49 11.73 0.86
CA LEU A 219 19.92 12.99 0.27
C LEU A 219 20.72 13.86 1.25
N ASP A 220 20.25 13.98 2.48
CA ASP A 220 20.87 14.85 3.50
C ASP A 220 22.14 14.24 4.09
N GLY A 221 22.31 12.92 4.01
CA GLY A 221 23.56 12.22 4.32
C GLY A 221 24.66 12.38 3.25
N ALA A 222 24.43 13.18 2.21
CA ALA A 222 25.46 13.48 1.22
C ALA A 222 26.51 14.43 1.78
N PRO A 223 27.83 14.20 1.53
CA PRO A 223 28.91 15.01 2.09
C PRO A 223 29.00 16.41 1.48
N SER A 224 28.31 16.68 0.39
CA SER A 224 28.28 17.98 -0.30
C SER A 224 27.00 18.17 -1.11
N ASP A 225 26.68 19.42 -1.46
CA ASP A 225 25.56 19.76 -2.35
C ASP A 225 25.69 19.10 -3.73
N ALA A 226 26.91 18.99 -4.25
CA ALA A 226 27.16 18.31 -5.51
C ALA A 226 26.81 16.80 -5.43
N GLU A 227 27.15 16.15 -4.33
CA GLU A 227 26.79 14.75 -4.12
C GLU A 227 25.29 14.58 -3.87
N ARG A 228 24.66 15.48 -3.12
CA ARG A 228 23.21 15.50 -2.94
C ARG A 228 22.48 15.62 -4.30
N ALA A 229 22.97 16.49 -5.16
CA ALA A 229 22.42 16.65 -6.50
C ALA A 229 22.59 15.37 -7.35
N ARG A 230 23.74 14.69 -7.25
CA ARG A 230 23.97 13.39 -7.94
C ARG A 230 23.02 12.31 -7.44
N ARG A 231 22.84 12.19 -6.13
CA ARG A 231 21.88 11.21 -5.54
C ARG A 231 20.45 11.48 -6.01
N LEU A 232 20.03 12.73 -6.03
CA LEU A 232 18.71 13.10 -6.55
C LEU A 232 18.59 12.80 -8.06
N ALA A 233 19.64 13.08 -8.84
CA ALA A 233 19.67 12.76 -10.28
C ALA A 233 19.60 11.24 -10.51
N LEU A 234 20.23 10.45 -9.65
CA LEU A 234 20.13 8.98 -9.68
C LEU A 234 18.69 8.51 -9.43
N LEU A 235 18.02 9.02 -8.40
CA LEU A 235 16.62 8.68 -8.12
C LEU A 235 15.68 9.07 -9.28
N LYS A 236 15.89 10.22 -9.91
CA LYS A 236 15.18 10.64 -11.11
C LYS A 236 15.42 9.69 -12.29
N LYS A 237 16.66 9.22 -12.45
CA LYS A 237 17.03 8.26 -13.47
C LYS A 237 16.37 6.89 -13.19
N MET A 238 16.39 6.40 -11.94
CA MET A 238 15.69 5.19 -11.53
C MET A 238 14.21 5.29 -11.87
N HIS A 239 13.55 6.40 -11.53
CA HIS A 239 12.15 6.62 -11.87
C HIS A 239 11.90 6.56 -13.39
N LYS A 240 12.77 7.14 -14.19
CA LYS A 240 12.61 7.21 -15.65
C LYS A 240 12.90 5.89 -16.36
N THR A 241 13.85 5.08 -15.85
CA THR A 241 14.41 3.96 -16.61
C THR A 241 14.22 2.59 -15.95
N TRP A 242 13.73 2.52 -14.72
CA TRP A 242 13.49 1.27 -14.01
C TRP A 242 12.00 1.06 -13.73
N PRO A 243 11.31 0.20 -14.48
CA PRO A 243 9.86 0.00 -14.35
C PRO A 243 9.41 -0.32 -12.93
N PHE A 244 10.17 -1.12 -12.18
CA PHE A 244 9.88 -1.42 -10.77
C PHE A 244 9.77 -0.16 -9.93
N PHE A 245 10.79 0.71 -9.97
CA PHE A 245 10.81 1.94 -9.16
C PHE A 245 9.75 2.95 -9.63
N SER A 246 9.54 3.06 -10.95
CA SER A 246 8.48 3.89 -11.51
C SER A 246 7.09 3.47 -11.04
N ASN A 247 6.79 2.18 -11.08
CA ASN A 247 5.52 1.64 -10.61
C ASN A 247 5.32 1.79 -9.10
N LEU A 248 6.38 1.59 -8.32
CA LEU A 248 6.37 1.82 -6.87
C LEU A 248 5.98 3.26 -6.53
N LEU A 249 6.59 4.25 -7.19
CA LEU A 249 6.26 5.67 -7.01
C LEU A 249 4.85 6.01 -7.49
N SER A 250 4.41 5.45 -8.61
CA SER A 250 3.04 5.63 -9.13
C SER A 250 1.98 5.11 -8.16
N ASN A 251 2.20 3.94 -7.55
CA ASN A 251 1.31 3.41 -6.53
C ASN A 251 1.27 4.28 -5.27
N MET A 252 2.42 4.78 -4.84
CA MET A 252 2.52 5.71 -3.71
C MET A 252 1.79 7.02 -3.99
N ASP A 253 1.95 7.58 -5.19
CA ASP A 253 1.26 8.79 -5.64
C ASP A 253 -0.26 8.61 -5.62
N MET A 254 -0.76 7.46 -6.06
CA MET A 254 -2.18 7.11 -5.98
C MET A 254 -2.67 7.01 -4.53
N VAL A 255 -1.89 6.45 -3.64
CA VAL A 255 -2.25 6.33 -2.22
C VAL A 255 -2.27 7.69 -1.54
N LEU A 256 -1.27 8.54 -1.80
CA LEU A 256 -1.23 9.92 -1.31
C LEU A 256 -2.40 10.75 -1.84
N ALA A 257 -2.81 10.55 -3.10
CA ALA A 257 -3.98 11.21 -3.68
C ALA A 257 -5.31 10.83 -2.98
N LYS A 258 -5.36 9.69 -2.31
CA LYS A 258 -6.52 9.24 -1.52
C LYS A 258 -6.43 9.66 -0.05
N THR A 259 -5.27 10.02 0.44
CA THR A 259 -5.03 10.44 1.82
C THR A 259 -5.64 11.82 2.05
N ASP A 260 -6.28 12.00 3.20
CA ASP A 260 -6.86 13.27 3.63
C ASP A 260 -6.56 13.51 5.10
N LEU A 261 -5.64 14.44 5.36
CA LEU A 261 -5.19 14.75 6.72
C LEU A 261 -6.27 15.47 7.55
N ALA A 262 -7.18 16.22 6.91
CA ALA A 262 -8.27 16.88 7.61
C ALA A 262 -9.28 15.84 8.12
N VAL A 263 -9.68 14.90 7.28
CA VAL A 263 -10.51 13.76 7.69
C VAL A 263 -9.78 12.92 8.73
N ALA A 264 -8.52 12.58 8.50
CA ALA A 264 -7.72 11.78 9.45
C ALA A 264 -7.60 12.43 10.82
N SER A 265 -7.53 13.76 10.90
CA SER A 265 -7.51 14.49 12.17
C SER A 265 -8.77 14.27 13.01
N ARG A 266 -9.92 14.06 12.34
CA ARG A 266 -11.20 13.76 13.03
C ARG A 266 -11.17 12.37 13.68
N TYR A 267 -10.55 11.39 13.02
CA TYR A 267 -10.32 10.07 13.62
C TYR A 267 -9.28 10.13 14.73
N ALA A 268 -8.19 10.86 14.54
CA ALA A 268 -7.21 11.09 15.61
C ALA A 268 -7.86 11.71 16.85
N ALA A 269 -8.88 12.57 16.68
CA ALA A 269 -9.61 13.17 17.80
C ALA A 269 -10.41 12.16 18.64
N LEU A 270 -10.56 10.91 18.21
CA LEU A 270 -11.12 9.82 19.01
C LEU A 270 -10.15 9.33 20.10
N VAL A 271 -8.86 9.59 19.95
CA VAL A 271 -7.84 9.21 20.95
C VAL A 271 -8.01 10.03 22.21
N SER A 272 -8.21 9.33 23.32
CA SER A 272 -8.51 9.93 24.63
C SER A 272 -7.33 10.71 25.22
N ASP A 273 -6.11 10.15 25.11
CA ASP A 273 -4.88 10.81 25.53
C ASP A 273 -4.48 11.90 24.51
N LYS A 274 -4.67 13.15 24.90
CA LYS A 274 -4.36 14.32 24.06
C LYS A 274 -2.87 14.46 23.73
N LYS A 275 -1.97 14.04 24.64
CA LYS A 275 -0.52 14.12 24.41
C LYS A 275 -0.09 13.05 23.42
N LEU A 276 -0.54 11.82 23.62
CA LEU A 276 -0.30 10.71 22.70
C LEU A 276 -0.84 11.05 21.30
N ARG A 277 -2.10 11.51 21.24
CA ARG A 277 -2.73 11.93 19.97
C ARG A 277 -1.88 12.93 19.22
N LYS A 278 -1.48 14.01 19.88
CA LYS A 278 -0.66 15.07 19.29
C LYS A 278 0.66 14.51 18.80
N HIS A 279 1.37 13.79 19.67
CA HIS A 279 2.70 13.22 19.36
C HIS A 279 2.68 12.31 18.14
N VAL A 280 1.74 11.35 18.06
CA VAL A 280 1.68 10.40 16.95
C VAL A 280 1.19 11.07 15.68
N PHE A 281 0.13 11.88 15.75
CA PHE A 281 -0.45 12.49 14.56
C PHE A 281 0.49 13.51 13.92
N GLU A 282 1.20 14.33 14.71
CA GLU A 282 2.22 15.26 14.18
C GLU A 282 3.35 14.53 13.43
N ARG A 283 3.80 13.38 13.93
CA ARG A 283 4.79 12.55 13.22
C ARG A 283 4.25 12.02 11.89
N ILE A 284 2.99 11.60 11.87
CA ILE A 284 2.33 11.13 10.63
C ILE A 284 2.22 12.27 9.62
N VAL A 285 1.80 13.46 10.05
CA VAL A 285 1.69 14.65 9.19
C VAL A 285 3.06 15.04 8.62
N ALA A 286 4.08 15.13 9.47
CA ALA A 286 5.44 15.48 9.05
C ALA A 286 6.00 14.49 8.00
N GLU A 287 5.72 13.19 8.18
CA GLU A 287 6.15 12.19 7.22
C GLU A 287 5.36 12.26 5.91
N TRP A 288 4.08 12.57 5.97
CA TRP A 288 3.25 12.79 4.78
C TRP A 288 3.76 13.98 3.94
N GLU A 289 4.07 15.10 4.61
CA GLU A 289 4.63 16.29 3.96
C GLU A 289 5.99 15.99 3.31
N ARG A 290 6.87 15.29 4.05
CA ARG A 290 8.17 14.87 3.57
C ARG A 290 8.05 13.94 2.37
N THR A 291 7.20 12.92 2.46
CA THR A 291 6.93 11.98 1.36
C THR A 291 6.39 12.70 0.13
N SER A 292 5.41 13.59 0.31
CA SER A 292 4.84 14.38 -0.78
C SER A 292 5.89 15.25 -1.47
N LYS A 293 6.76 15.89 -0.69
CA LYS A 293 7.84 16.73 -1.21
C LYS A 293 8.85 15.93 -2.05
N VAL A 294 9.41 14.87 -1.46
CA VAL A 294 10.47 14.10 -2.16
C VAL A 294 9.90 13.35 -3.37
N LEU A 295 8.66 12.89 -3.31
CA LEU A 295 8.00 12.29 -4.48
C LEU A 295 7.86 13.30 -5.62
N SER A 296 7.47 14.53 -5.34
CA SER A 296 7.41 15.60 -6.33
C SER A 296 8.80 15.98 -6.89
N GLU A 297 9.82 15.98 -6.05
CA GLU A 297 11.22 16.24 -6.49
C GLU A 297 11.73 15.15 -7.44
N ILE A 298 11.43 13.88 -7.16
CA ILE A 298 11.88 12.74 -7.99
C ILE A 298 11.10 12.67 -9.30
N THR A 299 9.78 12.78 -9.25
CA THR A 299 8.92 12.64 -10.43
C THR A 299 8.88 13.92 -11.29
N GLY A 300 9.23 15.07 -10.72
CA GLY A 300 9.09 16.38 -11.36
C GLY A 300 7.63 16.85 -11.45
N LYS A 301 6.69 16.22 -10.73
CA LYS A 301 5.26 16.55 -10.75
C LYS A 301 4.84 17.18 -9.43
N SER A 302 4.19 18.32 -9.48
CA SER A 302 3.63 19.00 -8.30
C SER A 302 2.25 18.47 -7.91
N GLU A 303 1.46 18.05 -8.91
CA GLU A 303 0.12 17.52 -8.70
C GLU A 303 0.13 15.99 -8.59
N ARG A 304 -0.71 15.47 -7.70
CA ARG A 304 -0.90 14.01 -7.57
C ARG A 304 -1.61 13.47 -8.80
N LEU A 305 -1.17 12.29 -9.25
CA LEU A 305 -1.71 11.58 -10.42
C LEU A 305 -1.64 12.38 -11.72
N ALA A 306 -0.68 13.30 -11.87
CA ALA A 306 -0.49 14.08 -13.09
C ALA A 306 -0.30 13.19 -14.34
N GLU A 307 0.26 11.99 -14.17
CA GLU A 307 0.47 11.02 -15.26
C GLU A 307 -0.75 10.12 -15.52
N ASN A 308 -1.77 10.17 -14.65
CA ASN A 308 -3.00 9.39 -14.81
C ASN A 308 -4.25 10.25 -14.54
N PRO A 309 -4.59 11.19 -15.46
CA PRO A 309 -5.69 12.14 -15.28
C PRO A 309 -7.06 11.46 -15.19
N LEU A 310 -7.23 10.27 -15.77
CA LEU A 310 -8.47 9.51 -15.66
C LEU A 310 -8.65 8.98 -14.23
N LEU A 311 -7.60 8.44 -13.63
CA LEU A 311 -7.61 7.98 -12.25
C LEU A 311 -7.78 9.16 -11.29
N ALA A 312 -7.07 10.27 -11.52
CA ALA A 312 -7.20 11.50 -10.73
C ALA A 312 -8.65 11.98 -10.69
N ARG A 313 -9.30 12.10 -11.86
CA ARG A 313 -10.71 12.46 -11.98
C ARG A 313 -11.63 11.46 -11.29
N SER A 314 -11.40 10.17 -11.49
CA SER A 314 -12.19 9.11 -10.85
C SER A 314 -12.12 9.17 -9.32
N ILE A 315 -10.94 9.44 -8.74
CA ILE A 315 -10.75 9.59 -7.29
C ILE A 315 -11.47 10.86 -6.82
N LYS A 316 -11.21 11.99 -7.46
CA LYS A 316 -11.79 13.30 -7.10
C LYS A 316 -13.33 13.28 -7.12
N ASN A 317 -13.93 12.63 -8.11
CA ASN A 317 -15.39 12.54 -8.23
C ASN A 317 -16.05 11.67 -7.11
N ARG A 318 -15.27 10.88 -6.37
CA ARG A 318 -15.77 10.07 -5.26
C ARG A 318 -15.69 10.76 -3.90
N PHE A 319 -14.83 11.76 -3.74
CA PHE A 319 -14.67 12.47 -2.47
C PHE A 319 -15.96 13.10 -1.93
N PRO A 320 -16.84 13.74 -2.76
CA PRO A 320 -18.10 14.27 -2.28
C PRO A 320 -19.03 13.24 -1.62
N TYR A 321 -18.82 11.95 -1.89
CA TYR A 321 -19.57 10.85 -1.27
C TYR A 321 -18.79 10.25 -0.08
N LEU A 322 -17.47 10.21 -0.15
CA LEU A 322 -16.62 9.62 0.87
C LEU A 322 -16.49 10.50 2.12
N ASP A 323 -16.29 11.80 1.92
CA ASP A 323 -16.04 12.71 3.03
C ASP A 323 -17.24 12.78 4.02
N PRO A 324 -18.51 12.89 3.57
CA PRO A 324 -19.65 12.77 4.47
C PRO A 324 -19.73 11.41 5.19
N LEU A 325 -19.40 10.31 4.53
CA LEU A 325 -19.39 8.99 5.17
C LEU A 325 -18.32 8.91 6.26
N ASN A 326 -17.13 9.47 6.04
CA ASN A 326 -16.09 9.51 7.05
C ASN A 326 -16.53 10.35 8.27
N HIS A 327 -17.09 11.53 8.05
CA HIS A 327 -17.60 12.37 9.15
C HIS A 327 -18.71 11.69 9.94
N LEU A 328 -19.68 11.08 9.25
CA LEU A 328 -20.73 10.29 9.87
C LEU A 328 -20.17 9.12 10.68
N GLN A 329 -19.20 8.37 10.11
CA GLN A 329 -18.56 7.25 10.80
C GLN A 329 -17.91 7.71 12.11
N VAL A 330 -17.17 8.83 12.11
CA VAL A 330 -16.56 9.36 13.33
C VAL A 330 -17.61 9.65 14.43
N GLU A 331 -18.73 10.28 14.07
CA GLU A 331 -19.78 10.57 15.04
C GLU A 331 -20.48 9.32 15.57
N LEU A 332 -20.70 8.32 14.69
CA LEU A 332 -21.25 7.03 15.08
C LEU A 332 -20.30 6.24 15.99
N LEU A 333 -18.99 6.26 15.70
CA LEU A 333 -17.95 5.66 16.55
C LEU A 333 -17.93 6.29 17.94
N LYS A 334 -18.00 7.61 18.03
CA LYS A 334 -18.08 8.31 19.35
C LYS A 334 -19.28 7.85 20.16
N ARG A 335 -20.46 7.79 19.54
CA ARG A 335 -21.70 7.35 20.22
C ARG A 335 -21.60 5.90 20.67
N HIS A 336 -21.18 5.02 19.78
CA HIS A 336 -21.02 3.58 20.07
C HIS A 336 -20.05 3.34 21.22
N ARG A 337 -18.87 3.97 21.17
CA ARG A 337 -17.83 3.84 22.20
C ARG A 337 -18.19 4.52 23.53
N ALA A 338 -19.12 5.47 23.52
CA ALA A 338 -19.72 6.05 24.71
C ALA A 338 -20.83 5.19 25.33
N GLY A 339 -21.10 3.99 24.78
CA GLY A 339 -22.08 3.06 25.32
C GLY A 339 -23.48 3.13 24.68
N ASP A 340 -23.66 3.84 23.56
CA ASP A 340 -24.92 3.82 22.82
C ASP A 340 -25.13 2.44 22.18
N SER A 341 -26.00 1.64 22.80
CA SER A 341 -26.33 0.28 22.40
C SER A 341 -27.38 0.20 21.27
N ASN A 342 -27.77 1.32 20.68
CA ASN A 342 -28.76 1.33 19.61
C ASN A 342 -28.24 0.57 18.38
N ALA A 343 -28.93 -0.50 17.97
CA ALA A 343 -28.55 -1.32 16.83
C ALA A 343 -28.39 -0.53 15.50
N ARG A 344 -29.09 0.61 15.37
CA ARG A 344 -28.95 1.50 14.20
C ARG A 344 -27.59 2.18 14.15
N VAL A 345 -26.97 2.47 15.30
CA VAL A 345 -25.63 3.06 15.38
C VAL A 345 -24.60 2.08 14.86
N LEU A 346 -24.59 0.85 15.36
CA LEU A 346 -23.68 -0.19 14.89
C LEU A 346 -23.87 -0.51 13.40
N ARG A 347 -25.12 -0.64 12.97
CA ARG A 347 -25.44 -0.84 11.54
C ARG A 347 -24.94 0.32 10.67
N GLY A 348 -25.07 1.56 11.14
CA GLY A 348 -24.55 2.75 10.46
C GLY A 348 -23.04 2.73 10.32
N ILE A 349 -22.31 2.30 11.37
CA ILE A 349 -20.85 2.09 11.31
C ILE A 349 -20.50 1.05 10.24
N HIS A 350 -21.14 -0.11 10.25
CA HIS A 350 -20.89 -1.18 9.28
C HIS A 350 -21.17 -0.73 7.83
N LEU A 351 -22.26 0.00 7.60
CA LEU A 351 -22.58 0.54 6.27
C LEU A 351 -21.54 1.58 5.82
N SER A 352 -21.10 2.46 6.72
CA SER A 352 -20.07 3.45 6.40
C SER A 352 -18.71 2.79 6.10
N ILE A 353 -18.34 1.73 6.83
CA ILE A 353 -17.12 0.94 6.55
C ILE A 353 -17.16 0.39 5.12
N ASN A 354 -18.27 -0.24 4.74
CA ASN A 354 -18.42 -0.80 3.39
C ASN A 354 -18.44 0.29 2.31
N GLY A 355 -19.12 1.40 2.55
CA GLY A 355 -19.20 2.53 1.62
C GLY A 355 -17.83 3.19 1.39
N ILE A 356 -17.06 3.42 2.44
CA ILE A 356 -15.71 3.99 2.36
C ILE A 356 -14.77 3.03 1.62
N ALA A 357 -14.82 1.73 1.94
CA ALA A 357 -14.01 0.72 1.27
C ALA A 357 -14.29 0.67 -0.24
N ALA A 358 -15.56 0.58 -0.63
CA ALA A 358 -15.98 0.57 -2.02
C ALA A 358 -15.56 1.87 -2.76
N GLY A 359 -15.73 3.02 -2.10
CA GLY A 359 -15.37 4.31 -2.66
C GLY A 359 -13.86 4.50 -2.83
N LEU A 360 -13.03 4.05 -1.91
CA LEU A 360 -11.56 4.09 -2.02
C LEU A 360 -11.02 3.02 -2.96
N ARG A 361 -11.77 1.96 -3.22
CA ARG A 361 -11.31 0.77 -3.95
C ARG A 361 -10.01 0.21 -3.35
N ASN A 362 -9.99 0.15 -2.03
CA ASN A 362 -8.81 -0.29 -1.30
C ASN A 362 -9.23 -0.91 0.04
N THR A 363 -9.01 -2.19 0.18
CA THR A 363 -9.31 -2.95 1.41
C THR A 363 -8.05 -3.40 2.17
N GLY A 364 -6.90 -2.89 1.82
CA GLY A 364 -5.64 -3.17 2.53
C GLY A 364 -4.56 -3.74 1.67
#